data_a60b9c1bfdbad5cb0466fa4b582e9bce
#
_entry.id   a60b9c1bfdbad5cb0466fa4b582e9bce
#
_cell.length_a   1.000
_cell.length_b   1.000
_cell.length_c   1.000
_cell.angle_alpha   90.00
_cell.angle_beta   90.00
_cell.angle_gamma   90.00
#
_symmetry.space_group_name_H-M   'P 1'
#
loop_
_entity.id
_entity.type
_entity.pdbx_description
1 polymer ?
#
loop_
_entity_poly.entity_id
_entity_poly.type
_entity_poly.pdbx_seq_one_letter_code
_entity_poly.pdbx_strand_id
1 'polypeptide(L)'
;MSNEAFYPIGEPGQPWGGEEKAQWLATQTRKRSYHDEVVREIDGLRADFEVSEYGRLTYGHDVYPLYAVRSRPWLAGLPTVLVTGGVHGYETSGVHGALQFLKTRAQDYAGRANLLVVPCVSPWGYEHIQRWNPDAIDPNRSFREASPAAESAALW
;
A
#
# COMPACT_ATOMS: atom_id res chain seq x y z
N MET A 1 6.53 -41.66 8.40
CA MET A 1 6.85 -40.39 7.72
C MET A 1 5.60 -39.55 7.83
N SER A 2 5.63 -38.54 8.72
CA SER A 2 4.49 -37.63 8.90
C SER A 2 4.28 -36.88 7.61
N ASN A 3 3.09 -37.01 7.04
CA ASN A 3 2.62 -36.20 5.91
C ASN A 3 2.39 -34.79 6.49
N GLU A 4 3.48 -34.00 6.65
CA GLU A 4 3.33 -32.60 6.98
C GLU A 4 2.56 -31.98 5.82
N ALA A 5 1.35 -31.55 6.12
CA ALA A 5 0.49 -30.92 5.12
C ALA A 5 1.23 -29.72 4.55
N PHE A 6 1.49 -29.71 3.25
CA PHE A 6 2.12 -28.63 2.52
C PHE A 6 1.31 -27.32 2.65
N TYR A 7 0.06 -27.44 3.03
CA TYR A 7 -0.87 -26.35 3.31
C TYR A 7 -1.31 -26.42 4.78
N PRO A 8 -0.84 -25.50 5.64
CA PRO A 8 -1.24 -25.49 7.05
C PRO A 8 -2.69 -25.02 7.27
N ILE A 9 -3.31 -24.38 6.27
CA ILE A 9 -4.68 -23.88 6.32
C ILE A 9 -5.40 -24.32 5.03
N GLY A 10 -6.62 -24.86 5.18
CA GLY A 10 -7.45 -25.30 4.08
C GLY A 10 -6.97 -26.61 3.42
N GLU A 11 -7.60 -26.96 2.33
CA GLU A 11 -7.31 -28.17 1.54
C GLU A 11 -6.82 -27.79 0.13
N PRO A 12 -5.85 -28.54 -0.41
CA PRO A 12 -5.36 -28.33 -1.77
C PRO A 12 -6.49 -28.37 -2.81
N GLY A 13 -6.55 -27.33 -3.66
CA GLY A 13 -7.54 -27.25 -4.74
C GLY A 13 -8.91 -26.70 -4.31
N GLN A 14 -9.12 -26.41 -3.03
CA GLN A 14 -10.32 -25.75 -2.53
C GLN A 14 -10.04 -24.26 -2.28
N PRO A 15 -10.86 -23.34 -2.81
CA PRO A 15 -10.77 -21.92 -2.49
C PRO A 15 -11.04 -21.68 -0.99
N TRP A 16 -10.30 -20.74 -0.38
CA TRP A 16 -10.53 -20.36 1.01
C TRP A 16 -11.89 -19.70 1.19
N GLY A 17 -12.66 -20.21 2.16
CA GLY A 17 -13.87 -19.59 2.69
C GLY A 17 -13.57 -18.62 3.83
N GLY A 18 -14.61 -18.22 4.57
CA GLY A 18 -14.48 -17.32 5.71
C GLY A 18 -13.67 -17.89 6.87
N GLU A 19 -13.77 -19.19 7.09
CA GLU A 19 -13.08 -19.87 8.18
C GLU A 19 -11.55 -19.88 7.97
N GLU A 20 -11.09 -20.30 6.80
CA GLU A 20 -9.67 -20.33 6.46
C GLU A 20 -9.05 -18.92 6.50
N LYS A 21 -9.77 -17.92 5.99
CA LYS A 21 -9.34 -16.51 6.04
C LYS A 21 -9.23 -16.01 7.48
N ALA A 22 -10.18 -16.36 8.34
CA ALA A 22 -10.13 -16.00 9.76
C ALA A 22 -8.97 -16.70 10.49
N GLN A 23 -8.72 -17.97 10.20
CA GLN A 23 -7.58 -18.72 10.73
C GLN A 23 -6.26 -18.06 10.30
N TRP A 24 -6.13 -17.71 9.00
CA TRP A 24 -4.95 -17.03 8.48
C TRP A 24 -4.75 -15.68 9.15
N LEU A 25 -5.79 -14.86 9.23
CA LEU A 25 -5.72 -13.53 9.86
C LEU A 25 -5.30 -13.62 11.32
N ALA A 26 -5.78 -14.62 12.07
CA ALA A 26 -5.42 -14.84 13.47
C ALA A 26 -3.92 -15.16 13.68
N THR A 27 -3.22 -15.61 12.64
CA THR A 27 -1.77 -15.85 12.70
C THR A 27 -0.94 -14.59 12.40
N GLN A 28 -1.57 -13.52 11.91
CA GLN A 28 -0.85 -12.32 11.53
C GLN A 28 -0.54 -11.46 12.77
N THR A 29 0.66 -10.93 12.79
CA THR A 29 1.10 -10.02 13.86
C THR A 29 1.74 -8.79 13.24
N ARG A 30 1.50 -7.62 13.86
CA ARG A 30 2.18 -6.38 13.48
C ARG A 30 3.68 -6.50 13.72
N LYS A 31 4.48 -6.16 12.72
CA LYS A 31 5.94 -6.25 12.74
C LYS A 31 6.62 -4.88 12.78
N ARG A 32 5.93 -3.84 12.31
CA ARG A 32 6.43 -2.46 12.23
C ARG A 32 5.27 -1.46 12.22
N SER A 33 5.57 -0.18 12.26
CA SER A 33 4.58 0.89 12.30
C SER A 33 4.53 1.62 10.97
N TYR A 34 3.39 1.58 10.29
CA TYR A 34 3.12 2.42 9.12
C TYR A 34 3.19 3.90 9.48
N HIS A 35 2.64 4.28 10.63
CA HIS A 35 2.65 5.66 11.08
C HIS A 35 4.09 6.17 11.28
N ASP A 36 4.92 5.42 12.00
CA ASP A 36 6.27 5.89 12.36
C ASP A 36 7.25 5.86 11.19
N GLU A 37 7.13 4.86 10.31
CA GLU A 37 8.08 4.65 9.24
C GLU A 37 7.66 5.28 7.90
N VAL A 38 6.35 5.52 7.69
CA VAL A 38 5.83 6.03 6.41
C VAL A 38 5.14 7.38 6.58
N VAL A 39 4.16 7.49 7.49
CA VAL A 39 3.37 8.73 7.64
C VAL A 39 4.25 9.89 8.08
N ARG A 40 5.14 9.69 9.06
CA ARG A 40 6.09 10.73 9.51
C ARG A 40 7.01 11.21 8.39
N GLU A 41 7.45 10.30 7.53
CA GLU A 41 8.28 10.65 6.38
C GLU A 41 7.49 11.48 5.35
N ILE A 42 6.22 11.11 5.10
CA ILE A 42 5.32 11.88 4.24
C ILE A 42 5.05 13.27 4.82
N ASP A 43 4.83 13.38 6.13
CA ASP A 43 4.62 14.67 6.78
C ASP A 43 5.82 15.60 6.65
N GLY A 44 7.04 15.05 6.66
CA GLY A 44 8.26 15.79 6.38
C GLY A 44 8.35 16.38 4.97
N LEU A 45 7.53 15.90 4.02
CA LEU A 45 7.52 16.40 2.64
C LEU A 45 6.58 17.60 2.41
N ARG A 46 5.75 17.99 3.39
CA ARG A 46 4.72 19.04 3.22
C ARG A 46 5.26 20.41 2.86
N ALA A 47 6.52 20.70 3.17
CA ALA A 47 7.16 21.96 2.80
C ALA A 47 7.35 22.08 1.27
N ASP A 48 7.73 20.97 0.63
CA ASP A 48 8.12 20.93 -0.79
C ASP A 48 7.02 20.41 -1.71
N PHE A 49 6.08 19.65 -1.17
CA PHE A 49 5.02 18.97 -1.91
C PHE A 49 3.63 19.27 -1.36
N GLU A 50 2.62 19.06 -2.18
CA GLU A 50 1.23 19.00 -1.75
C GLU A 50 0.93 17.58 -1.29
N VAL A 51 0.64 17.41 0.01
CA VAL A 51 0.29 16.11 0.60
C VAL A 51 -1.19 16.10 0.94
N SER A 52 -1.90 15.14 0.42
CA SER A 52 -3.34 14.93 0.66
C SER A 52 -3.64 13.51 1.11
N GLU A 53 -4.61 13.38 2.01
CA GLU A 53 -5.23 12.09 2.31
C GLU A 53 -6.29 11.84 1.24
N TYR A 54 -6.12 10.79 0.42
CA TYR A 54 -7.06 10.45 -0.65
C TYR A 54 -8.06 9.36 -0.26
N GLY A 55 -7.85 8.71 0.87
CA GLY A 55 -8.71 7.65 1.37
C GLY A 55 -8.28 7.18 2.76
N ARG A 56 -9.08 6.27 3.30
CA ARG A 56 -8.84 5.69 4.63
C ARG A 56 -9.34 4.26 4.66
N LEU A 57 -8.49 3.35 5.12
CA LEU A 57 -8.85 1.94 5.34
C LEU A 57 -9.14 1.72 6.80
N THR A 58 -10.14 0.87 7.09
CA THR A 58 -10.48 0.48 8.45
C THR A 58 -10.55 -1.04 8.52
N TYR A 59 -9.69 -1.63 9.34
CA TYR A 59 -9.63 -3.07 9.57
C TYR A 59 -9.76 -3.34 11.07
N GLY A 60 -10.95 -3.76 11.50
CA GLY A 60 -11.25 -3.89 12.92
C GLY A 60 -11.14 -2.55 13.65
N HIS A 61 -10.19 -2.43 14.58
CA HIS A 61 -9.91 -1.19 15.31
C HIS A 61 -8.80 -0.34 14.69
N ASP A 62 -8.09 -0.88 13.71
CA ASP A 62 -6.98 -0.19 13.06
C ASP A 62 -7.48 0.69 11.92
N VAL A 63 -6.95 1.92 11.86
CA VAL A 63 -7.30 2.91 10.84
C VAL A 63 -6.03 3.35 10.13
N TYR A 64 -6.03 3.27 8.81
CA TYR A 64 -4.90 3.59 7.94
C TYR A 64 -5.27 4.72 6.98
N PRO A 65 -4.80 5.96 7.20
CA PRO A 65 -4.95 7.01 6.20
C PRO A 65 -4.07 6.70 4.99
N LEU A 66 -4.59 6.98 3.79
CA LEU A 66 -3.90 6.79 2.53
C LEU A 66 -3.48 8.13 1.96
N TYR A 67 -2.19 8.31 1.67
CA TYR A 67 -1.64 9.58 1.25
C TYR A 67 -1.16 9.58 -0.19
N ALA A 68 -1.45 10.69 -0.88
CA ALA A 68 -0.88 11.05 -2.16
C ALA A 68 -0.02 12.31 -2.02
N VAL A 69 1.11 12.33 -2.70
CA VAL A 69 2.09 13.43 -2.72
C VAL A 69 2.17 13.97 -4.15
N ARG A 70 1.84 15.26 -4.34
CA ARG A 70 1.89 15.95 -5.63
C ARG A 70 3.09 16.90 -5.71
N SER A 71 3.71 16.96 -6.88
CA SER A 71 4.75 17.97 -7.15
C SER A 71 4.19 19.39 -7.12
N ARG A 72 5.05 20.34 -6.74
CA ARG A 72 4.80 21.78 -6.84
C ARG A 72 5.90 22.43 -7.68
N PRO A 73 5.57 23.33 -8.65
CA PRO A 73 4.21 23.65 -9.09
C PRO A 73 3.59 22.51 -9.91
N TRP A 74 2.25 22.43 -9.91
CA TRP A 74 1.51 21.59 -10.84
C TRP A 74 1.18 22.41 -12.08
N LEU A 75 1.72 22.03 -13.21
CA LEU A 75 1.63 22.82 -14.45
C LEU A 75 0.70 22.15 -15.45
N ALA A 76 -0.30 22.92 -15.95
CA ALA A 76 -1.16 22.46 -17.01
C ALA A 76 -0.34 22.18 -18.29
N GLY A 77 -0.69 21.12 -19.01
CA GLY A 77 -0.05 20.75 -20.27
C GLY A 77 1.21 19.87 -20.12
N LEU A 78 1.73 19.69 -18.93
CA LEU A 78 2.78 18.70 -18.68
C LEU A 78 2.20 17.29 -18.52
N PRO A 79 2.94 16.24 -18.95
CA PRO A 79 2.53 14.88 -18.66
C PRO A 79 2.46 14.64 -17.14
N THR A 80 1.48 13.86 -16.70
CA THR A 80 1.37 13.41 -15.32
C THR A 80 1.90 12.00 -15.20
N VAL A 81 2.81 11.79 -14.23
CA VAL A 81 3.39 10.50 -13.91
C VAL A 81 2.89 10.05 -12.56
N LEU A 82 2.16 8.94 -12.52
CA LEU A 82 1.78 8.26 -11.28
C LEU A 82 2.86 7.26 -10.89
N VAL A 83 3.31 7.37 -9.65
CA VAL A 83 4.25 6.42 -9.03
C VAL A 83 3.57 5.80 -7.81
N THR A 84 3.47 4.49 -7.74
CA THR A 84 2.92 3.78 -6.59
C THR A 84 3.99 2.90 -5.94
N GLY A 85 4.07 2.94 -4.61
CA GLY A 85 4.88 2.05 -3.79
C GLY A 85 4.00 1.15 -2.92
N GLY A 86 4.52 -0.02 -2.51
CA GLY A 86 3.87 -0.87 -1.53
C GLY A 86 2.47 -1.33 -1.92
N VAL A 87 2.22 -1.67 -3.18
CA VAL A 87 0.98 -2.34 -3.61
C VAL A 87 0.85 -3.68 -2.88
N HIS A 88 1.94 -4.41 -2.75
CA HIS A 88 2.08 -5.45 -1.74
C HIS A 88 2.91 -4.89 -0.58
N GLY A 89 2.38 -4.91 0.62
CA GLY A 89 3.02 -4.29 1.77
C GLY A 89 4.37 -4.91 2.15
N TYR A 90 4.58 -6.21 1.89
CA TYR A 90 5.86 -6.87 2.18
C TYR A 90 7.01 -6.43 1.25
N GLU A 91 6.71 -5.78 0.12
CA GLU A 91 7.71 -5.22 -0.79
C GLU A 91 8.21 -3.87 -0.26
N THR A 92 8.96 -3.91 0.85
CA THR A 92 9.44 -2.74 1.60
C THR A 92 10.22 -1.75 0.75
N SER A 93 11.02 -2.25 -0.21
CA SER A 93 11.79 -1.42 -1.13
C SER A 93 10.93 -0.51 -2.00
N GLY A 94 9.72 -0.93 -2.36
CA GLY A 94 8.77 -0.09 -3.12
C GLY A 94 8.32 1.13 -2.33
N VAL A 95 8.01 0.96 -1.04
CA VAL A 95 7.60 2.05 -0.15
C VAL A 95 8.76 3.03 0.09
N HIS A 96 9.90 2.53 0.56
CA HIS A 96 11.05 3.39 0.86
C HIS A 96 11.69 3.97 -0.41
N GLY A 97 11.63 3.25 -1.53
CA GLY A 97 12.08 3.77 -2.83
C GLY A 97 11.25 4.97 -3.29
N ALA A 98 9.92 4.92 -3.13
CA ALA A 98 9.04 6.04 -3.45
C ALA A 98 9.30 7.26 -2.55
N LEU A 99 9.47 7.04 -1.23
CA LEU A 99 9.81 8.10 -0.29
C LEU A 99 11.18 8.69 -0.58
N GLN A 100 12.19 7.87 -0.85
CA GLN A 100 13.54 8.32 -1.20
C GLN A 100 13.56 9.10 -2.52
N PHE A 101 12.81 8.65 -3.53
CA PHE A 101 12.64 9.36 -4.78
C PHE A 101 12.08 10.77 -4.55
N LEU A 102 11.02 10.91 -3.74
CA LEU A 102 10.45 12.21 -3.39
C LEU A 102 11.48 13.14 -2.74
N LYS A 103 12.27 12.62 -1.81
CA LYS A 103 13.27 13.39 -1.07
C LYS A 103 14.48 13.85 -1.89
N THR A 104 14.86 13.06 -2.90
CA THR A 104 16.18 13.25 -3.52
C THR A 104 16.14 13.53 -5.01
N ARG A 105 15.10 13.12 -5.72
CA ARG A 105 15.08 13.14 -7.18
C ARG A 105 13.85 13.77 -7.80
N ALA A 106 12.74 13.88 -7.07
CA ALA A 106 11.49 14.39 -7.63
C ALA A 106 11.61 15.81 -8.17
N GLN A 107 12.43 16.66 -7.55
CA GLN A 107 12.67 18.04 -7.99
C GLN A 107 13.39 18.12 -9.35
N ASP A 108 14.13 17.10 -9.76
CA ASP A 108 14.77 17.04 -11.07
C ASP A 108 13.74 17.02 -12.23
N TYR A 109 12.47 16.72 -11.91
CA TYR A 109 11.36 16.67 -12.88
C TYR A 109 10.53 17.95 -12.93
N ALA A 110 10.85 18.96 -12.10
CA ALA A 110 10.16 20.25 -12.10
C ALA A 110 10.19 20.87 -13.50
N GLY A 111 9.02 21.30 -14.00
CA GLY A 111 8.87 21.83 -15.35
C GLY A 111 8.92 20.79 -16.49
N ARG A 112 9.12 19.51 -16.19
CA ARG A 112 9.16 18.41 -17.18
C ARG A 112 7.98 17.45 -17.05
N ALA A 113 7.50 17.21 -15.84
CA ALA A 113 6.36 16.36 -15.55
C ALA A 113 5.69 16.78 -14.24
N ASN A 114 4.39 16.55 -14.15
CA ASN A 114 3.67 16.56 -12.89
C ASN A 114 3.81 15.19 -12.25
N LEU A 115 4.23 15.14 -10.99
CA LEU A 115 4.37 13.88 -10.26
C LEU A 115 3.23 13.71 -9.28
N LEU A 116 2.59 12.54 -9.30
CA LEU A 116 1.64 12.06 -8.31
C LEU A 116 2.18 10.77 -7.74
N VAL A 117 2.56 10.79 -6.48
CA VAL A 117 3.21 9.65 -5.83
C VAL A 117 2.34 9.15 -4.69
N VAL A 118 2.06 7.85 -4.67
CA VAL A 118 1.40 7.13 -3.58
C VAL A 118 2.43 6.19 -2.95
N PRO A 119 3.12 6.60 -1.86
CA PRO A 119 4.26 5.86 -1.35
C PRO A 119 3.92 4.49 -0.78
N CYS A 120 2.70 4.30 -0.24
CA CYS A 120 2.26 3.04 0.34
C CYS A 120 0.78 2.82 0.05
N VAL A 121 0.48 1.88 -0.86
CA VAL A 121 -0.90 1.51 -1.22
C VAL A 121 -1.52 0.60 -0.17
N SER A 122 -0.75 -0.34 0.40
CA SER A 122 -1.24 -1.36 1.34
C SER A 122 -0.59 -1.22 2.72
N PRO A 123 -1.04 -0.26 3.55
CA PRO A 123 -0.43 0.02 4.85
C PRO A 123 -0.57 -1.14 5.85
N TRP A 124 -1.69 -1.85 5.87
CA TRP A 124 -1.83 -3.05 6.71
C TRP A 124 -0.82 -4.12 6.28
N GLY A 125 -0.73 -4.41 4.98
CA GLY A 125 0.26 -5.33 4.44
C GLY A 125 1.70 -4.90 4.74
N TYR A 126 1.96 -3.58 4.77
CA TYR A 126 3.25 -3.04 5.19
C TYR A 126 3.55 -3.36 6.65
N GLU A 127 2.62 -3.11 7.57
CA GLU A 127 2.82 -3.37 9.00
C GLU A 127 3.00 -4.85 9.34
N HIS A 128 2.28 -5.72 8.64
CA HIS A 128 2.30 -7.17 8.88
C HIS A 128 3.29 -7.93 8.00
N ILE A 129 3.98 -7.23 7.09
CA ILE A 129 4.89 -7.81 6.09
C ILE A 129 4.17 -8.89 5.30
N GLN A 130 3.00 -8.52 4.73
CA GLN A 130 2.14 -9.42 4.00
C GLN A 130 1.91 -8.97 2.56
N ARG A 131 1.69 -9.97 1.70
CA ARG A 131 1.26 -9.76 0.32
C ARG A 131 -0.21 -9.38 0.25
N TRP A 132 -1.05 -10.09 0.97
CA TRP A 132 -2.50 -9.94 0.98
C TRP A 132 -2.94 -8.94 2.04
N ASN A 133 -4.15 -8.41 1.87
CA ASN A 133 -4.82 -7.62 2.88
C ASN A 133 -5.47 -8.52 3.97
N PRO A 134 -6.10 -7.97 5.03
CA PRO A 134 -6.74 -8.76 6.09
C PRO A 134 -7.80 -9.76 5.61
N ASP A 135 -8.42 -9.50 4.46
CA ASP A 135 -9.43 -10.38 3.85
C ASP A 135 -8.82 -11.49 2.99
N ALA A 136 -7.49 -11.67 3.07
CA ALA A 136 -6.71 -12.61 2.24
C ALA A 136 -6.89 -12.36 0.73
N ILE A 137 -6.98 -11.08 0.34
CA ILE A 137 -7.13 -10.65 -1.05
C ILE A 137 -5.84 -10.00 -1.52
N ASP A 138 -5.41 -10.32 -2.74
CA ASP A 138 -4.25 -9.70 -3.39
C ASP A 138 -4.63 -8.34 -3.99
N PRO A 139 -4.14 -7.21 -3.44
CA PRO A 139 -4.45 -5.89 -3.97
C PRO A 139 -4.03 -5.71 -5.43
N ASN A 140 -2.88 -6.29 -5.82
CA ASN A 140 -2.36 -6.17 -7.19
C ASN A 140 -3.16 -6.99 -8.24
N ARG A 141 -4.10 -7.81 -7.82
CA ARG A 141 -5.04 -8.54 -8.68
C ARG A 141 -6.44 -7.93 -8.65
N SER A 142 -6.59 -6.78 -8.00
CA SER A 142 -7.89 -6.22 -7.64
C SER A 142 -8.13 -4.81 -8.19
N PHE A 143 -7.24 -4.25 -9.01
CA PHE A 143 -7.45 -2.96 -9.70
C PHE A 143 -8.49 -3.13 -10.80
N ARG A 144 -9.75 -2.89 -10.44
CA ARG A 144 -10.92 -2.98 -11.33
C ARG A 144 -12.11 -2.30 -10.71
N GLU A 145 -13.13 -1.99 -11.49
CA GLU A 145 -14.43 -1.58 -10.98
C GLU A 145 -14.97 -2.64 -9.99
N ALA A 146 -15.61 -2.18 -8.91
CA ALA A 146 -16.05 -3.04 -7.81
C ALA A 146 -14.95 -3.93 -7.25
N SER A 147 -13.78 -3.34 -7.00
CA SER A 147 -12.64 -4.03 -6.41
C SER A 147 -12.98 -4.69 -5.07
N PRO A 148 -12.62 -5.97 -4.86
CA PRO A 148 -12.78 -6.62 -3.56
C PRO A 148 -11.72 -6.20 -2.53
N ALA A 149 -10.64 -5.54 -2.95
CA ALA A 149 -9.59 -5.03 -2.08
C ALA A 149 -9.80 -3.53 -1.86
N ALA A 150 -9.96 -3.13 -0.61
CA ALA A 150 -10.24 -1.74 -0.25
C ALA A 150 -9.11 -0.78 -0.67
N GLU A 151 -7.85 -1.23 -0.62
CA GLU A 151 -6.67 -0.50 -1.08
C GLU A 151 -6.76 -0.16 -2.58
N SER A 152 -7.13 -1.16 -3.37
CA SER A 152 -7.24 -1.03 -4.83
C SER A 152 -8.46 -0.20 -5.20
N ALA A 153 -9.57 -0.34 -4.46
CA ALA A 153 -10.78 0.46 -4.66
C ALA A 153 -10.53 1.95 -4.37
N ALA A 154 -9.71 2.26 -3.35
CA ALA A 154 -9.41 3.64 -2.98
C ALA A 154 -8.50 4.34 -4.01
N LEU A 155 -7.67 3.59 -4.74
CA LEU A 155 -6.75 4.13 -5.72
C LEU A 155 -7.32 4.14 -7.15
N TRP A 156 -8.35 3.33 -7.41
CA TRP A 156 -9.04 3.23 -8.71
C TRP A 156 -9.91 4.45 -8.98
#